data_c7bbc452de97a713b6bd86794ca28351
#
_entry.id   c7bbc452de97a713b6bd86794ca28351
#
_cell.length_a   1.000
_cell.length_b   1.000
_cell.length_c   1.000
_cell.angle_alpha   90.00
_cell.angle_beta   90.00
_cell.angle_gamma   90.00
#
_symmetry.space_group_name_H-M   'P 1'
#
loop_
_entity.id
_entity.type
_entity.pdbx_description
1 polymer ?
#
loop_
_entity_poly.entity_id
_entity_poly.type
_entity_poly.pdbx_seq_one_letter_code
_entity_poly.pdbx_strand_id
1 'polypeptide(L)'
;MRFLLGVVVGYFLRGKQKLLIRFLVTLALVVYVVIPAIALLALRLDVQRERRSRPAQTKVPLLKGLTYEDAERKLHAANLNIRLLATRHDPAAQSGLIIDQTPAPGEEVIVGYSVGVTVNKKDLAGPGP
;
A
#
# COMPACT_ATOMS: atom_id res chain seq x y z
N MET A 1 -68.00 -17.48 -37.07
CA MET A 1 -67.47 -17.61 -35.70
C MET A 1 -65.98 -17.98 -35.63
N ARG A 2 -65.45 -18.75 -36.52
CA ARG A 2 -64.01 -19.16 -36.53
C ARG A 2 -63.03 -17.98 -36.81
N PHE A 3 -63.45 -16.97 -37.52
CA PHE A 3 -62.62 -15.82 -37.87
C PHE A 3 -62.42 -14.82 -36.72
N LEU A 4 -63.40 -14.61 -35.86
CA LEU A 4 -63.32 -13.73 -34.70
C LEU A 4 -62.45 -14.28 -33.60
N LEU A 5 -62.43 -15.58 -33.40
CA LEU A 5 -61.54 -16.24 -32.44
C LEU A 5 -60.06 -16.07 -32.80
N GLY A 6 -59.72 -16.15 -34.08
CA GLY A 6 -58.33 -15.94 -34.54
C GLY A 6 -57.83 -14.50 -34.32
N VAL A 7 -58.71 -13.53 -34.52
CA VAL A 7 -58.37 -12.08 -34.30
C VAL A 7 -58.20 -11.79 -32.83
N VAL A 8 -59.08 -12.31 -31.97
CA VAL A 8 -58.97 -12.09 -30.49
C VAL A 8 -57.76 -12.81 -29.92
N VAL A 9 -57.49 -14.04 -30.35
CA VAL A 9 -56.29 -14.78 -29.93
C VAL A 9 -55.04 -14.09 -30.44
N GLY A 10 -55.01 -13.60 -31.69
CA GLY A 10 -53.89 -12.82 -32.23
C GLY A 10 -53.64 -11.51 -31.49
N TYR A 11 -54.69 -10.80 -31.08
CA TYR A 11 -54.59 -9.56 -30.32
C TYR A 11 -54.10 -9.84 -28.88
N PHE A 12 -54.55 -10.90 -28.26
CA PHE A 12 -54.13 -11.32 -26.93
C PHE A 12 -52.67 -11.82 -26.92
N LEU A 13 -52.26 -12.55 -27.95
CA LEU A 13 -50.88 -13.01 -28.14
C LEU A 13 -49.92 -11.84 -28.40
N ARG A 14 -50.34 -10.81 -29.16
CA ARG A 14 -49.52 -9.60 -29.39
C ARG A 14 -49.26 -8.82 -28.10
N GLY A 15 -50.21 -8.78 -27.14
CA GLY A 15 -50.01 -8.17 -25.82
C GLY A 15 -48.94 -8.90 -24.99
N LYS A 16 -49.01 -10.24 -24.98
CA LYS A 16 -48.02 -11.07 -24.29
C LYS A 16 -46.64 -11.03 -24.92
N GLN A 17 -46.55 -10.95 -26.24
CA GLN A 17 -45.27 -10.79 -26.94
C GLN A 17 -44.59 -9.46 -26.61
N LYS A 18 -45.33 -8.36 -26.53
CA LYS A 18 -44.78 -7.05 -26.12
C LYS A 18 -44.27 -7.08 -24.69
N LEU A 19 -44.99 -7.75 -23.81
CA LEU A 19 -44.57 -7.94 -22.42
C LEU A 19 -43.30 -8.79 -22.31
N LEU A 20 -43.26 -9.90 -23.09
CA LEU A 20 -42.10 -10.77 -23.16
C LEU A 20 -40.85 -10.05 -23.69
N ILE A 21 -41.02 -9.28 -24.77
CA ILE A 21 -39.92 -8.50 -25.36
C ILE A 21 -39.41 -7.45 -24.38
N ARG A 22 -40.31 -6.73 -23.67
CA ARG A 22 -39.92 -5.80 -22.62
C ARG A 22 -39.14 -6.48 -21.52
N PHE A 23 -39.58 -7.62 -21.05
CA PHE A 23 -38.90 -8.41 -20.02
C PHE A 23 -37.51 -8.86 -20.49
N LEU A 24 -37.38 -9.36 -21.73
CA LEU A 24 -36.09 -9.77 -22.29
C LEU A 24 -35.12 -8.58 -22.45
N VAL A 25 -35.63 -7.44 -22.89
CA VAL A 25 -34.82 -6.22 -23.03
C VAL A 25 -34.34 -5.73 -21.66
N THR A 26 -35.21 -5.71 -20.64
CA THR A 26 -34.80 -5.33 -19.27
C THR A 26 -33.81 -6.31 -18.68
N LEU A 27 -34.01 -7.61 -18.90
CA LEU A 27 -33.07 -8.64 -18.44
C LEU A 27 -31.70 -8.47 -19.11
N ALA A 28 -31.67 -8.25 -20.43
CA ALA A 28 -30.45 -8.00 -21.16
C ALA A 28 -29.73 -6.75 -20.66
N LEU A 29 -30.47 -5.67 -20.37
CA LEU A 29 -29.93 -4.41 -19.85
C LEU A 29 -29.32 -4.61 -18.45
N VAL A 30 -29.97 -5.38 -17.59
CA VAL A 30 -29.45 -5.74 -16.26
C VAL A 30 -28.16 -6.57 -16.39
N VAL A 31 -28.17 -7.59 -17.20
CA VAL A 31 -27.02 -8.51 -17.35
C VAL A 31 -25.83 -7.79 -17.98
N TYR A 32 -26.04 -7.04 -19.05
CA TYR A 32 -24.92 -6.47 -19.84
C TYR A 32 -24.47 -5.09 -19.39
N VAL A 33 -25.27 -4.36 -18.63
CA VAL A 33 -24.93 -2.98 -18.18
C VAL A 33 -24.77 -2.90 -16.67
N VAL A 34 -25.78 -3.35 -15.91
CA VAL A 34 -25.81 -3.14 -14.46
C VAL A 34 -24.79 -4.03 -13.74
N ILE A 35 -24.72 -5.31 -14.11
CA ILE A 35 -23.78 -6.25 -13.46
C ILE A 35 -22.32 -5.83 -13.69
N PRO A 36 -21.86 -5.53 -14.91
CA PRO A 36 -20.49 -5.06 -15.13
C PRO A 36 -20.20 -3.72 -14.46
N ALA A 37 -21.16 -2.81 -14.41
CA ALA A 37 -21.00 -1.52 -13.73
C ALA A 37 -20.79 -1.69 -12.23
N ILE A 38 -21.56 -2.57 -11.58
CA ILE A 38 -21.41 -2.89 -10.15
C ILE A 38 -20.06 -3.59 -9.92
N ALA A 39 -19.66 -4.52 -10.79
CA ALA A 39 -18.37 -5.20 -10.67
C ALA A 39 -17.19 -4.22 -10.77
N LEU A 40 -17.23 -3.28 -11.70
CA LEU A 40 -16.22 -2.22 -11.84
C LEU A 40 -16.18 -1.29 -10.62
N LEU A 41 -17.35 -0.95 -10.07
CA LEU A 41 -17.44 -0.13 -8.87
C LEU A 41 -16.86 -0.88 -7.65
N ALA A 42 -17.19 -2.15 -7.47
CA ALA A 42 -16.65 -3.00 -6.43
C ALA A 42 -15.13 -3.11 -6.51
N LEU A 43 -14.60 -3.35 -7.71
CA LEU A 43 -13.15 -3.42 -7.95
C LEU A 43 -12.45 -2.10 -7.59
N ARG A 44 -13.06 -0.96 -7.91
CA ARG A 44 -12.51 0.36 -7.54
C ARG A 44 -12.49 0.58 -6.02
N LEU A 45 -13.52 0.13 -5.33
CA LEU A 45 -13.60 0.22 -3.87
C LEU A 45 -12.56 -0.68 -3.18
N ASP A 46 -12.31 -1.88 -3.69
CA ASP A 46 -11.30 -2.79 -3.17
C ASP A 46 -9.89 -2.22 -3.37
N VAL A 47 -9.57 -1.69 -4.54
CA VAL A 47 -8.28 -1.02 -4.79
C VAL A 47 -8.07 0.18 -3.85
N GLN A 48 -9.12 0.92 -3.52
CA GLN A 48 -9.01 2.04 -2.56
C GLN A 48 -8.81 1.54 -1.13
N ARG A 49 -9.43 0.42 -0.75
CA ARG A 49 -9.23 -0.21 0.57
C ARG A 49 -7.80 -0.71 0.73
N GLU A 50 -7.24 -1.36 -0.26
CA GLU A 50 -5.84 -1.81 -0.25
C GLU A 50 -4.86 -0.65 -0.13
N ARG A 51 -5.11 0.47 -0.82
CA ARG A 51 -4.28 1.68 -0.69
C ARG A 51 -4.32 2.28 0.71
N ARG A 52 -5.47 2.23 1.38
CA ARG A 52 -5.62 2.70 2.77
C ARG A 52 -5.01 1.75 3.80
N SER A 53 -4.91 0.47 3.47
CA SER A 53 -4.36 -0.56 4.36
C SER A 53 -2.84 -0.72 4.22
N ARG A 54 -2.20 -0.07 3.23
CA ARG A 54 -0.74 -0.07 3.16
C ARG A 54 -0.18 0.77 4.30
N PRO A 55 0.69 0.20 5.13
CA PRO A 55 1.36 0.98 6.18
C PRO A 55 2.14 2.12 5.53
N ALA A 56 2.12 3.29 6.18
CA ALA A 56 2.89 4.43 5.72
C ALA A 56 4.37 4.05 5.65
N GLN A 57 5.02 4.39 4.55
CA GLN A 57 6.44 4.14 4.33
C GLN A 57 7.20 5.46 4.36
N THR A 58 8.43 5.39 4.81
CA THR A 58 9.38 6.50 4.84
C THR A 58 10.75 6.04 4.37
N LYS A 59 11.57 6.97 3.90
CA LYS A 59 12.93 6.66 3.46
C LYS A 59 13.91 6.79 4.61
N VAL A 60 14.84 5.84 4.68
CA VAL A 60 15.92 5.87 5.66
C VAL A 60 16.89 7.00 5.31
N PRO A 61 17.13 7.95 6.21
CA PRO A 61 18.11 9.01 5.98
C PRO A 61 19.54 8.50 6.10
N LEU A 62 20.49 9.25 5.56
CA LEU A 62 21.91 8.99 5.75
C LEU A 62 22.30 9.37 7.17
N LEU A 63 22.84 8.41 7.93
CA LEU A 63 23.27 8.58 9.33
C LEU A 63 24.79 8.48 9.50
N LYS A 64 25.49 7.90 8.52
CA LYS A 64 26.94 7.75 8.57
C LYS A 64 27.64 9.10 8.75
N GLY A 65 28.57 9.17 9.69
CA GLY A 65 29.29 10.39 10.02
C GLY A 65 28.60 11.31 11.03
N LEU A 66 27.39 10.94 11.51
CA LEU A 66 26.69 11.65 12.58
C LEU A 66 26.99 11.04 13.94
N THR A 67 26.80 11.84 15.01
CA THR A 67 26.75 11.32 16.37
C THR A 67 25.46 10.52 16.58
N TYR A 68 25.42 9.68 17.61
CA TYR A 68 24.22 8.91 17.93
C TYR A 68 23.00 9.81 18.18
N GLU A 69 23.20 10.91 18.93
CA GLU A 69 22.13 11.88 19.25
C GLU A 69 21.59 12.60 18.00
N ASP A 70 22.48 13.02 17.09
CA ASP A 70 22.07 13.66 15.85
C ASP A 70 21.32 12.71 14.94
N ALA A 71 21.77 11.46 14.88
CA ALA A 71 21.10 10.40 14.13
C ALA A 71 19.72 10.09 14.70
N GLU A 72 19.58 10.04 16.02
CA GLU A 72 18.30 9.84 16.71
C GLU A 72 17.31 10.95 16.34
N ARG A 73 17.73 12.22 16.45
CA ARG A 73 16.89 13.35 16.05
C ARG A 73 16.46 13.29 14.58
N LYS A 74 17.38 12.90 13.69
CA LYS A 74 17.12 12.79 12.27
C LYS A 74 16.14 11.65 11.95
N LEU A 75 16.25 10.51 12.64
CA LEU A 75 15.34 9.38 12.52
C LEU A 75 13.96 9.70 13.10
N HIS A 76 13.88 10.36 14.22
CA HIS A 76 12.63 10.84 14.79
C HIS A 76 11.86 11.76 13.82
N ALA A 77 12.55 12.67 13.15
CA ALA A 77 11.96 13.53 12.12
C ALA A 77 11.38 12.72 10.93
N ALA A 78 11.93 11.54 10.64
CA ALA A 78 11.44 10.61 9.64
C ALA A 78 10.43 9.58 10.20
N ASN A 79 10.00 9.72 11.45
CA ASN A 79 9.15 8.74 12.16
C ASN A 79 9.76 7.33 12.21
N LEU A 80 11.06 7.25 12.41
CA LEU A 80 11.83 6.02 12.58
C LEU A 80 12.46 5.98 13.96
N ASN A 81 12.80 4.76 14.41
CA ASN A 81 13.53 4.53 15.65
C ASN A 81 15.00 4.23 15.37
N ILE A 82 15.85 4.41 16.37
CA ILE A 82 17.26 4.05 16.33
C ILE A 82 17.54 2.85 17.23
N ARG A 83 18.45 1.97 16.81
CA ARG A 83 18.95 0.86 17.60
C ARG A 83 20.45 0.71 17.41
N LEU A 84 21.20 0.64 18.50
CA LEU A 84 22.61 0.33 18.46
C LEU A 84 22.78 -1.17 18.16
N LEU A 85 23.44 -1.52 17.05
CA LEU A 85 23.75 -2.90 16.67
C LEU A 85 25.07 -3.34 17.25
N ALA A 86 26.10 -2.52 17.08
CA ALA A 86 27.45 -2.84 17.50
C ALA A 86 28.29 -1.58 17.72
N THR A 87 29.36 -1.72 18.45
CA THR A 87 30.46 -0.78 18.50
C THR A 87 31.68 -1.43 17.87
N ARG A 88 32.33 -0.74 16.97
CA ARG A 88 33.53 -1.23 16.28
C ARG A 88 34.61 -0.16 16.38
N HIS A 89 35.85 -0.59 16.47
CA HIS A 89 36.98 0.32 16.32
C HIS A 89 37.40 0.40 14.86
N ASP A 90 37.38 1.60 14.31
CA ASP A 90 37.87 1.92 12.98
C ASP A 90 38.84 3.09 13.11
N PRO A 91 40.16 2.86 12.90
CA PRO A 91 41.17 3.90 13.04
C PRO A 91 41.04 5.01 11.99
N ALA A 92 40.35 4.76 10.86
CA ALA A 92 40.12 5.72 9.81
C ALA A 92 38.95 6.68 10.10
N ALA A 93 38.07 6.35 11.06
CA ALA A 93 36.90 7.13 11.40
C ALA A 93 37.05 7.81 12.79
N GLN A 94 36.40 8.96 12.95
CA GLN A 94 36.38 9.63 14.25
C GLN A 94 35.59 8.82 15.27
N SER A 95 36.08 8.80 16.50
CA SER A 95 35.43 8.16 17.61
C SER A 95 34.06 8.80 17.92
N GLY A 96 33.07 7.96 18.27
CA GLY A 96 31.71 8.39 18.60
C GLY A 96 30.80 8.65 17.43
N LEU A 97 31.31 8.51 16.20
CA LEU A 97 30.50 8.67 14.99
C LEU A 97 29.95 7.32 14.49
N ILE A 98 28.81 7.39 13.81
CA ILE A 98 28.23 6.24 13.15
C ILE A 98 29.06 5.91 11.91
N ILE A 99 29.53 4.67 11.84
CA ILE A 99 30.35 4.15 10.74
C ILE A 99 29.58 3.27 9.77
N ASP A 100 28.47 2.70 10.23
CA ASP A 100 27.63 1.85 9.41
C ASP A 100 26.15 1.91 9.85
N GLN A 101 25.24 1.64 8.93
CA GLN A 101 23.80 1.63 9.20
C GLN A 101 23.10 0.53 8.41
N THR A 102 22.01 0.00 8.95
CA THR A 102 21.14 -0.97 8.29
C THR A 102 19.69 -0.66 8.68
N PRO A 103 18.77 -0.42 7.72
CA PRO A 103 18.91 -0.50 6.26
C PRO A 103 19.78 0.63 5.64
N ALA A 104 20.12 0.45 4.36
CA ALA A 104 20.91 1.44 3.61
C ALA A 104 20.18 2.79 3.48
N PRO A 105 20.91 3.92 3.34
CA PRO A 105 20.28 5.22 3.08
C PRO A 105 19.44 5.20 1.80
N GLY A 106 18.24 5.79 1.85
CA GLY A 106 17.30 5.84 0.72
C GLY A 106 16.39 4.61 0.58
N GLU A 107 16.60 3.56 1.36
CA GLU A 107 15.72 2.40 1.39
C GLU A 107 14.37 2.76 2.02
N GLU A 108 13.28 2.22 1.48
CA GLU A 108 11.92 2.45 2.00
C GLU A 108 11.58 1.43 3.07
N VAL A 109 11.19 1.93 4.22
CA VAL A 109 10.80 1.13 5.38
C VAL A 109 9.46 1.61 5.94
N ILE A 110 8.80 0.75 6.69
CA ILE A 110 7.54 1.09 7.37
C ILE A 110 7.83 2.12 8.48
N VAL A 111 6.96 3.10 8.64
CA VAL A 111 6.99 4.05 9.76
C VAL A 111 7.06 3.30 11.09
N GLY A 112 7.94 3.75 11.99
CA GLY A 112 8.22 3.09 13.26
C GLY A 112 9.30 2.00 13.19
N TYR A 113 9.87 1.73 12.01
CA TYR A 113 10.97 0.77 11.88
C TYR A 113 12.21 1.23 12.65
N SER A 114 12.97 0.29 13.20
CA SER A 114 14.19 0.57 13.95
C SER A 114 15.42 0.43 13.04
N VAL A 115 16.08 1.53 12.76
CA VAL A 115 17.33 1.55 12.00
C VAL A 115 18.47 1.18 12.91
N GLY A 116 19.21 0.16 12.53
CA GLY A 116 20.41 -0.29 13.25
C GLY A 116 21.63 0.55 12.86
N VAL A 117 22.41 0.97 13.84
CA VAL A 117 23.64 1.72 13.63
C VAL A 117 24.82 1.08 14.33
N THR A 118 25.99 1.19 13.72
CA THR A 118 27.27 0.80 14.32
C THR A 118 28.07 2.06 14.60
N VAL A 119 28.49 2.24 15.85
CA VAL A 119 29.20 3.41 16.30
C VAL A 119 30.69 3.08 16.46
N ASN A 120 31.55 4.01 16.03
CA ASN A 120 33.00 3.88 16.23
C ASN A 120 33.35 4.12 17.70
N LYS A 121 33.89 3.09 18.34
CA LYS A 121 34.36 3.14 19.72
C LYS A 121 35.71 3.81 19.78
N LYS A 122 35.89 4.71 20.72
CA LYS A 122 37.22 5.23 21.07
C LYS A 122 38.08 4.10 21.59
N ASP A 123 39.28 3.97 21.06
CA ASP A 123 40.28 3.11 21.68
C ASP A 123 40.56 3.60 23.10
N LEU A 124 40.20 2.83 24.08
CA LEU A 124 40.58 3.01 25.48
C LEU A 124 41.96 2.39 25.75
N ALA A 125 42.70 2.06 24.70
CA ALA A 125 44.09 1.76 24.82
C ALA A 125 44.81 3.04 25.21
N GLY A 126 44.78 3.34 26.49
CA GLY A 126 45.72 4.27 27.09
C GLY A 126 47.14 3.82 26.73
N PRO A 127 48.13 4.71 26.71
CA PRO A 127 49.51 4.34 26.50
C PRO A 127 49.82 3.22 27.50
N GLY A 128 50.12 2.03 26.96
CA GLY A 128 50.64 0.95 27.79
C GLY A 128 51.85 1.43 28.57
N PRO A 129 52.14 0.79 29.71
CA PRO A 129 53.19 1.19 30.57
C PRO A 129 54.57 1.11 29.89
#